data_d4411838b80816491d02628cbe0026db
#
_entry.id   d4411838b80816491d02628cbe0026db
#
_cell.length_a   1.000
_cell.length_b   1.000
_cell.length_c   1.000
_cell.angle_alpha   90.00
_cell.angle_beta   90.00
_cell.angle_gamma   90.00
#
_symmetry.space_group_name_H-M   'P 1'
#
loop_
_entity.id
_entity.type
_entity.pdbx_description
1 polymer ?
#
loop_
_entity_poly.entity_id
_entity_poly.type
_entity_poly.pdbx_seq_one_letter_code
_entity_poly.pdbx_strand_id
1 'polypeptide(L)'
;MPSALTHASSLLLTAALLCLLPGCAEPLPPPPPPMQQSYWDGDFLTGSPSVRISLSEQRAYFYKGGQLAGVSEISSGREGRDTVTGSFHIIEKDIDHVSSLFGDYVDADGNVIQKDVDTSKDPKPKGAIYDGAKMPYFMRIVGGTGMHEGYLPGYPASHGCIRMPGFMAAAFYHNVSVGTPVTIEP
;
A
#
# COMPACT_ATOMS: atom_id res chain seq x y z
N MET A 1 2.11 -36.40 94.28
CA MET A 1 1.64 -37.28 93.19
C MET A 1 0.83 -36.47 92.24
N PRO A 2 1.34 -36.02 91.20
CA PRO A 2 0.47 -35.84 90.00
C PRO A 2 1.15 -36.30 88.71
N SER A 3 0.34 -36.86 87.85
CA SER A 3 0.68 -37.41 86.57
C SER A 3 0.95 -36.32 85.51
N ALA A 4 2.02 -36.59 84.78
CA ALA A 4 2.36 -35.76 83.61
C ALA A 4 1.60 -36.25 82.36
N LEU A 5 0.82 -35.36 81.70
CA LEU A 5 0.25 -35.58 80.38
C LEU A 5 1.25 -35.07 79.34
N THR A 6 1.71 -35.96 78.52
CA THR A 6 2.45 -35.62 77.29
C THR A 6 1.54 -35.38 76.16
N HIS A 7 1.59 -34.14 75.60
CA HIS A 7 0.88 -33.80 74.36
C HIS A 7 1.79 -34.09 73.16
N ALA A 8 1.39 -35.02 72.31
CA ALA A 8 2.01 -35.23 71.01
C ALA A 8 1.43 -34.28 69.99
N SER A 9 2.25 -33.36 69.52
CA SER A 9 1.90 -32.46 68.39
C SER A 9 2.12 -33.18 67.05
N SER A 10 1.05 -33.47 66.36
CA SER A 10 1.07 -34.00 64.99
C SER A 10 1.30 -32.86 64.01
N LEU A 11 2.46 -32.80 63.38
CA LEU A 11 2.77 -31.89 62.25
C LEU A 11 2.14 -32.50 60.97
N LEU A 12 1.08 -31.89 60.47
CA LEU A 12 0.52 -32.19 59.15
C LEU A 12 1.36 -31.46 58.10
N LEU A 13 2.13 -32.20 57.33
CA LEU A 13 2.90 -31.72 56.17
C LEU A 13 1.97 -31.69 54.96
N THR A 14 1.45 -30.52 54.61
CA THR A 14 0.69 -30.30 53.36
C THR A 14 1.63 -30.18 52.20
N ALA A 15 1.78 -31.22 51.39
CA ALA A 15 2.49 -31.18 50.13
C ALA A 15 1.66 -30.41 49.09
N ALA A 16 2.07 -29.19 48.75
CA ALA A 16 1.50 -28.44 47.63
C ALA A 16 1.97 -29.04 46.29
N LEU A 17 1.07 -29.74 45.60
CA LEU A 17 1.29 -30.28 44.26
C LEU A 17 1.20 -29.12 43.27
N LEU A 18 2.36 -28.61 42.81
CA LEU A 18 2.46 -27.58 41.77
C LEU A 18 2.16 -28.25 40.43
N CYS A 19 0.93 -28.11 39.89
CA CYS A 19 0.57 -28.54 38.55
C CYS A 19 1.24 -27.60 37.53
N LEU A 20 2.35 -28.04 36.95
CA LEU A 20 2.93 -27.46 35.75
C LEU A 20 2.01 -27.76 34.56
N LEU A 21 1.14 -26.82 34.21
CA LEU A 21 0.39 -26.86 32.97
C LEU A 21 1.36 -26.64 31.82
N PRO A 22 1.48 -27.57 30.86
CA PRO A 22 2.22 -27.28 29.63
C PRO A 22 1.46 -26.19 28.88
N GLY A 23 2.02 -24.98 28.84
CA GLY A 23 1.53 -23.92 27.97
C GLY A 23 1.65 -24.39 26.52
N CYS A 24 0.51 -24.63 25.86
CA CYS A 24 0.48 -24.78 24.41
C CYS A 24 0.89 -23.44 23.80
N ALA A 25 2.18 -23.29 23.48
CA ALA A 25 2.62 -22.19 22.65
C ALA A 25 1.99 -22.40 21.27
N GLU A 26 1.06 -21.54 20.90
CA GLU A 26 0.47 -21.52 19.57
C GLU A 26 1.62 -21.32 18.55
N PRO A 27 1.78 -22.18 17.53
CA PRO A 27 2.84 -21.99 16.54
C PRO A 27 2.67 -20.63 15.88
N LEU A 28 3.75 -19.85 15.80
CA LEU A 28 3.77 -18.58 15.10
C LEU A 28 3.27 -18.81 13.66
N PRO A 29 2.42 -17.92 13.12
CA PRO A 29 2.01 -18.02 11.74
C PRO A 29 3.26 -18.05 10.84
N PRO A 30 3.24 -18.84 9.76
CA PRO A 30 4.37 -18.89 8.84
C PRO A 30 4.68 -17.47 8.34
N PRO A 31 5.98 -17.12 8.15
CA PRO A 31 6.35 -15.84 7.58
C PRO A 31 5.59 -15.65 6.26
N PRO A 32 5.13 -14.42 5.96
CA PRO A 32 4.48 -14.14 4.68
C PRO A 32 5.42 -14.58 3.56
N PRO A 33 4.88 -15.12 2.46
CA PRO A 33 5.70 -15.49 1.31
C PRO A 33 6.53 -14.29 0.88
N PRO A 34 7.78 -14.49 0.42
CA PRO A 34 8.63 -13.40 -0.05
C PRO A 34 7.83 -12.58 -1.06
N MET A 35 7.75 -11.27 -0.84
CA MET A 35 7.03 -10.36 -1.73
C MET A 35 7.59 -10.56 -3.13
N GLN A 36 6.75 -11.03 -4.03
CA GLN A 36 7.13 -11.26 -5.42
C GLN A 36 7.52 -9.90 -6.00
N GLN A 37 8.79 -9.72 -6.33
CA GLN A 37 9.30 -8.47 -6.89
C GLN A 37 8.53 -8.11 -8.15
N SER A 38 8.37 -6.81 -8.41
CA SER A 38 7.80 -6.34 -9.66
C SER A 38 8.60 -6.86 -10.85
N TYR A 39 7.92 -7.35 -11.89
CA TYR A 39 8.56 -7.83 -13.12
C TYR A 39 7.71 -7.53 -14.36
N TRP A 40 8.36 -7.50 -15.51
CA TRP A 40 7.74 -7.30 -16.82
C TRP A 40 8.26 -8.32 -17.84
N ASP A 41 7.34 -9.12 -18.38
CA ASP A 41 7.60 -10.16 -19.42
C ASP A 41 6.70 -9.96 -20.66
N GLY A 42 6.11 -8.75 -20.77
CA GLY A 42 5.08 -8.47 -21.78
C GLY A 42 5.58 -8.13 -23.17
N ASP A 43 6.91 -8.03 -23.42
CA ASP A 43 7.45 -7.51 -24.68
C ASP A 43 7.15 -8.43 -25.87
N PHE A 44 7.07 -9.73 -25.64
CA PHE A 44 6.79 -10.74 -26.66
C PHE A 44 5.31 -11.17 -26.70
N LEU A 45 4.47 -10.66 -25.80
CA LEU A 45 3.05 -10.97 -25.76
C LEU A 45 2.26 -10.01 -26.65
N THR A 46 1.25 -10.55 -27.32
CA THR A 46 0.34 -9.81 -28.19
C THR A 46 -1.09 -9.87 -27.65
N GLY A 47 -1.97 -9.03 -28.22
CA GLY A 47 -3.38 -8.99 -27.84
C GLY A 47 -3.76 -7.76 -27.05
N SER A 48 -5.05 -7.60 -26.79
CA SER A 48 -5.59 -6.42 -26.11
C SER A 48 -5.09 -6.32 -24.66
N PRO A 49 -4.61 -5.14 -24.23
CA PRO A 49 -4.18 -4.93 -22.86
C PRO A 49 -5.37 -4.85 -21.91
N SER A 50 -5.17 -5.31 -20.67
CA SER A 50 -6.06 -5.05 -19.53
C SER A 50 -5.26 -5.04 -18.24
N VAL A 51 -5.76 -4.33 -17.21
CA VAL A 51 -5.12 -4.21 -15.90
C VAL A 51 -6.09 -4.65 -14.82
N ARG A 52 -5.62 -5.47 -13.87
CA ARG A 52 -6.30 -5.80 -12.63
C ARG A 52 -5.46 -5.29 -11.46
N ILE A 53 -6.08 -4.61 -10.51
CA ILE A 53 -5.44 -4.05 -9.32
C ILE A 53 -6.10 -4.65 -8.10
N SER A 54 -5.33 -5.28 -7.20
CA SER A 54 -5.77 -5.76 -5.91
C SER A 54 -5.21 -4.86 -4.82
N LEU A 55 -6.10 -4.17 -4.10
CA LEU A 55 -5.72 -3.27 -3.02
C LEU A 55 -5.26 -4.05 -1.78
N SER A 56 -5.86 -5.21 -1.50
CA SER A 56 -5.45 -6.07 -0.37
C SER A 56 -4.06 -6.68 -0.59
N GLU A 57 -3.72 -7.02 -1.84
CA GLU A 57 -2.39 -7.57 -2.18
C GLU A 57 -1.35 -6.48 -2.40
N GLN A 58 -1.75 -5.21 -2.55
CA GLN A 58 -0.93 -4.10 -3.02
C GLN A 58 -0.19 -4.44 -4.31
N ARG A 59 -0.95 -4.96 -5.33
CA ARG A 59 -0.46 -5.45 -6.62
C ARG A 59 -1.29 -4.95 -7.79
N ALA A 60 -0.60 -4.64 -8.89
CA ALA A 60 -1.22 -4.44 -10.19
C ALA A 60 -0.72 -5.51 -11.17
N TYR A 61 -1.64 -6.12 -11.88
CA TYR A 61 -1.42 -7.20 -12.83
C TYR A 61 -1.74 -6.70 -14.23
N PHE A 62 -0.78 -6.81 -15.13
CA PHE A 62 -0.96 -6.45 -16.54
C PHE A 62 -1.16 -7.70 -17.40
N TYR A 63 -2.15 -7.66 -18.27
CA TYR A 63 -2.45 -8.77 -19.21
C TYR A 63 -2.39 -8.27 -20.65
N LYS A 64 -1.97 -9.16 -21.57
CA LYS A 64 -2.09 -9.00 -23.02
C LYS A 64 -2.82 -10.23 -23.59
N GLY A 65 -3.95 -10.05 -24.26
CA GLY A 65 -4.75 -11.16 -24.79
C GLY A 65 -5.14 -12.19 -23.72
N GLY A 66 -5.33 -11.78 -22.48
CA GLY A 66 -5.63 -12.65 -21.34
C GLY A 66 -4.43 -13.34 -20.70
N GLN A 67 -3.23 -13.20 -21.25
CA GLN A 67 -2.00 -13.75 -20.67
C GLN A 67 -1.34 -12.72 -19.73
N LEU A 68 -0.85 -13.17 -18.58
CA LEU A 68 -0.15 -12.32 -17.61
C LEU A 68 1.17 -11.84 -18.20
N ALA A 69 1.33 -10.53 -18.35
CA ALA A 69 2.47 -9.87 -18.97
C ALA A 69 3.40 -9.22 -17.94
N GLY A 70 2.92 -8.94 -16.74
CA GLY A 70 3.73 -8.36 -15.68
C GLY A 70 2.96 -8.15 -14.39
N VAL A 71 3.69 -8.05 -13.30
CA VAL A 71 3.15 -7.78 -11.96
C VAL A 71 3.94 -6.64 -11.34
N SER A 72 3.24 -5.64 -10.82
CA SER A 72 3.82 -4.50 -10.12
C SER A 72 3.41 -4.50 -8.66
N GLU A 73 4.36 -4.26 -7.77
CA GLU A 73 4.06 -3.70 -6.45
C GLU A 73 3.41 -2.34 -6.62
N ILE A 74 2.52 -1.98 -5.70
CA ILE A 74 1.89 -0.67 -5.70
C ILE A 74 1.83 -0.08 -4.29
N SER A 75 1.53 1.22 -4.21
CA SER A 75 1.08 1.87 -2.99
C SER A 75 -0.20 2.64 -3.32
N SER A 76 -1.33 2.11 -2.86
CA SER A 76 -2.66 2.68 -3.07
C SER A 76 -2.99 3.80 -2.07
N GLY A 77 -4.22 4.31 -2.10
CA GLY A 77 -4.71 5.32 -1.17
C GLY A 77 -4.62 4.87 0.28
N ARG A 78 -4.18 5.79 1.15
CA ARG A 78 -4.16 5.58 2.61
C ARG A 78 -5.58 5.69 3.20
N GLU A 79 -5.75 5.27 4.43
CA GLU A 79 -7.00 5.44 5.17
C GLU A 79 -7.52 6.89 5.10
N GLY A 80 -8.80 7.04 4.79
CA GLY A 80 -9.47 8.33 4.57
C GLY A 80 -9.16 9.01 3.22
N ARG A 81 -8.36 8.36 2.38
CA ARG A 81 -8.02 8.74 0.99
C ARG A 81 -8.02 7.51 0.08
N ASP A 82 -9.01 6.67 0.26
CA ASP A 82 -9.08 5.35 -0.35
C ASP A 82 -9.08 5.41 -1.88
N THR A 83 -8.40 4.44 -2.49
CA THR A 83 -8.52 4.20 -3.92
C THR A 83 -9.89 3.59 -4.21
N VAL A 84 -10.63 4.17 -5.15
CA VAL A 84 -11.96 3.66 -5.53
C VAL A 84 -11.86 2.28 -6.18
N THR A 85 -12.81 1.40 -5.86
CA THR A 85 -12.92 0.06 -6.45
C THR A 85 -13.99 0.03 -7.54
N GLY A 86 -13.85 -0.91 -8.49
CA GLY A 86 -14.80 -1.09 -9.59
C GLY A 86 -14.13 -1.40 -10.92
N SER A 87 -14.93 -1.32 -11.98
CA SER A 87 -14.49 -1.52 -13.37
C SER A 87 -14.46 -0.18 -14.08
N PHE A 88 -13.31 0.14 -14.63
CA PHE A 88 -13.00 1.42 -15.27
C PHE A 88 -12.26 1.21 -16.59
N HIS A 89 -11.85 2.31 -17.19
CA HIS A 89 -10.96 2.34 -18.35
C HIS A 89 -9.91 3.44 -18.16
N ILE A 90 -8.77 3.32 -18.81
CA ILE A 90 -7.84 4.44 -18.95
C ILE A 90 -8.54 5.54 -19.76
N ILE A 91 -8.67 6.73 -19.19
CA ILE A 91 -9.36 7.88 -19.82
C ILE A 91 -8.41 8.97 -20.29
N GLU A 92 -7.16 8.98 -19.81
CA GLU A 92 -6.14 9.95 -20.18
C GLU A 92 -4.75 9.37 -19.92
N LYS A 93 -3.76 9.83 -20.68
CA LYS A 93 -2.33 9.51 -20.47
C LYS A 93 -1.51 10.79 -20.55
N ASP A 94 -0.66 11.01 -19.55
CA ASP A 94 0.23 12.17 -19.49
C ASP A 94 1.59 11.73 -18.93
N ILE A 95 2.64 11.85 -19.72
CA ILE A 95 3.96 11.31 -19.37
C ILE A 95 4.65 12.12 -18.26
N ASP A 96 4.40 13.42 -18.19
CA ASP A 96 5.03 14.37 -17.28
C ASP A 96 4.00 15.04 -16.33
N HIS A 97 2.97 14.33 -15.97
CA HIS A 97 1.88 14.85 -15.17
C HIS A 97 2.34 15.44 -13.84
N VAL A 98 1.76 16.60 -13.50
CA VAL A 98 1.97 17.28 -12.22
C VAL A 98 0.62 17.51 -11.56
N SER A 99 0.51 17.14 -10.29
CA SER A 99 -0.74 17.31 -9.53
C SER A 99 -1.09 18.79 -9.38
N SER A 100 -2.34 19.14 -9.68
CA SER A 100 -2.91 20.46 -9.36
C SER A 100 -3.47 20.56 -7.95
N LEU A 101 -3.64 19.42 -7.25
CA LEU A 101 -4.26 19.35 -5.92
C LEU A 101 -3.27 19.08 -4.80
N PHE A 102 -2.30 18.19 -5.03
CA PHE A 102 -1.37 17.72 -3.99
C PHE A 102 0.07 18.09 -4.36
N GLY A 103 0.79 18.63 -3.40
CA GLY A 103 2.17 19.10 -3.58
C GLY A 103 2.68 19.81 -2.34
N ASP A 104 3.61 20.72 -2.54
CA ASP A 104 4.17 21.55 -1.48
C ASP A 104 3.99 23.04 -1.81
N TYR A 105 4.00 23.90 -0.79
CA TYR A 105 4.24 25.33 -0.98
C TYR A 105 5.72 25.63 -0.74
N VAL A 106 6.35 26.30 -1.71
CA VAL A 106 7.77 26.66 -1.69
C VAL A 106 7.94 28.19 -1.75
N ASP A 107 9.11 28.69 -1.34
CA ASP A 107 9.50 30.10 -1.55
C ASP A 107 10.05 30.33 -2.97
N ALA A 108 10.53 31.55 -3.26
CA ALA A 108 11.08 31.90 -4.55
C ALA A 108 12.41 31.17 -4.85
N ASP A 109 13.11 30.68 -3.84
CA ASP A 109 14.36 29.94 -3.95
C ASP A 109 14.14 28.43 -4.01
N GLY A 110 12.86 27.96 -3.93
CA GLY A 110 12.47 26.55 -3.96
C GLY A 110 12.53 25.87 -2.59
N ASN A 111 12.74 26.58 -1.49
CA ASN A 111 12.70 25.97 -0.17
C ASN A 111 11.26 25.70 0.27
N VAL A 112 11.03 24.53 0.86
CA VAL A 112 9.69 24.12 1.27
C VAL A 112 9.24 24.92 2.49
N ILE A 113 8.11 25.64 2.33
CA ILE A 113 7.40 26.38 3.37
C ILE A 113 6.38 25.47 4.07
N GLN A 114 5.62 24.69 3.28
CA GLN A 114 4.60 23.77 3.78
C GLN A 114 4.56 22.51 2.90
N LYS A 115 4.62 21.35 3.54
CA LYS A 115 4.58 20.03 2.88
C LYS A 115 3.18 19.45 2.84
N ASP A 116 2.97 18.48 1.92
CA ASP A 116 1.76 17.64 1.80
C ASP A 116 0.46 18.48 1.73
N VAL A 117 0.51 19.52 0.91
CA VAL A 117 -0.56 20.49 0.71
C VAL A 117 -1.70 19.87 -0.09
N ASP A 118 -2.93 20.10 0.36
CA ASP A 118 -4.18 19.92 -0.41
C ASP A 118 -4.72 21.31 -0.76
N THR A 119 -4.49 21.76 -2.00
CA THR A 119 -4.86 23.13 -2.45
C THR A 119 -6.35 23.45 -2.33
N SER A 120 -7.21 22.42 -2.18
CA SER A 120 -8.64 22.58 -1.95
C SER A 120 -8.98 22.96 -0.49
N LYS A 121 -8.03 22.78 0.44
CA LYS A 121 -8.20 22.95 1.89
C LYS A 121 -7.19 23.89 2.51
N ASP A 122 -5.95 23.85 2.03
CA ASP A 122 -4.83 24.57 2.60
C ASP A 122 -4.67 25.91 1.90
N PRO A 123 -4.90 27.05 2.60
CA PRO A 123 -4.74 28.35 2.00
C PRO A 123 -3.29 28.61 1.65
N LYS A 124 -3.07 29.19 0.47
CA LYS A 124 -1.73 29.51 -0.01
C LYS A 124 -1.08 30.61 0.86
N PRO A 125 0.08 30.37 1.49
CA PRO A 125 0.82 31.39 2.23
C PRO A 125 1.21 32.56 1.34
N LYS A 126 1.30 33.76 1.90
CA LYS A 126 1.68 34.97 1.15
C LYS A 126 3.11 34.82 0.59
N GLY A 127 3.25 34.99 -0.73
CA GLY A 127 4.51 34.88 -1.42
C GLY A 127 4.94 33.44 -1.76
N ALA A 128 4.21 32.42 -1.32
CA ALA A 128 4.50 31.04 -1.66
C ALA A 128 4.18 30.73 -3.14
N ILE A 129 4.88 29.77 -3.71
CA ILE A 129 4.63 29.16 -5.02
C ILE A 129 4.14 27.73 -4.76
N TYR A 130 3.12 27.29 -5.50
CA TYR A 130 2.70 25.89 -5.43
C TYR A 130 3.63 25.04 -6.31
N ASP A 131 4.23 24.02 -5.72
CA ASP A 131 5.02 22.99 -6.38
C ASP A 131 4.25 21.67 -6.32
N GLY A 132 3.58 21.33 -7.43
CA GLY A 132 2.73 20.15 -7.54
C GLY A 132 3.55 18.86 -7.53
N ALA A 133 3.02 17.82 -6.89
CA ALA A 133 3.65 16.51 -6.88
C ALA A 133 3.80 15.96 -8.30
N LYS A 134 5.02 15.58 -8.66
CA LYS A 134 5.33 14.95 -9.96
C LYS A 134 4.77 13.53 -9.98
N MET A 135 4.07 13.19 -11.06
CA MET A 135 3.45 11.88 -11.28
C MET A 135 3.79 11.37 -12.70
N PRO A 136 5.07 11.01 -12.98
CA PRO A 136 5.48 10.55 -14.29
C PRO A 136 4.70 9.31 -14.73
N TYR A 137 4.50 9.16 -16.04
CA TYR A 137 3.75 8.05 -16.65
C TYR A 137 2.31 7.94 -16.15
N PHE A 138 1.65 9.06 -15.95
CA PHE A 138 0.29 9.10 -15.42
C PHE A 138 -0.73 8.50 -16.39
N MET A 139 -1.52 7.57 -15.87
CA MET A 139 -2.60 6.89 -16.58
C MET A 139 -3.87 7.10 -15.75
N ARG A 140 -4.70 8.08 -16.13
CA ARG A 140 -5.94 8.43 -15.42
C ARG A 140 -7.00 7.35 -15.60
N ILE A 141 -7.65 7.00 -14.51
CA ILE A 141 -8.69 5.95 -14.45
C ILE A 141 -10.06 6.59 -14.20
N VAL A 142 -10.19 7.38 -13.12
CA VAL A 142 -11.45 8.02 -12.74
C VAL A 142 -11.20 9.27 -11.91
N GLY A 143 -11.87 10.38 -12.22
CA GLY A 143 -11.68 11.64 -11.51
C GLY A 143 -10.21 12.07 -11.46
N GLY A 144 -9.65 12.25 -10.27
CA GLY A 144 -8.21 12.51 -10.05
C GLY A 144 -7.36 11.26 -9.86
N THR A 145 -7.97 10.06 -9.81
CA THR A 145 -7.26 8.81 -9.55
C THR A 145 -6.64 8.24 -10.82
N GLY A 146 -5.38 7.87 -10.75
CA GLY A 146 -4.63 7.20 -11.82
C GLY A 146 -3.49 6.36 -11.29
N MET A 147 -2.85 5.60 -12.19
CA MET A 147 -1.57 4.92 -11.94
C MET A 147 -0.42 5.83 -12.38
N HIS A 148 0.68 5.84 -11.66
CA HIS A 148 1.88 6.61 -12.02
C HIS A 148 3.12 6.13 -11.27
N GLU A 149 4.30 6.58 -11.68
CA GLU A 149 5.52 6.40 -10.90
C GLU A 149 5.43 7.13 -9.56
N GLY A 150 5.86 6.47 -8.47
CA GLY A 150 5.93 7.11 -7.17
C GLY A 150 6.62 6.27 -6.10
N TYR A 151 6.86 6.88 -4.96
CA TYR A 151 7.49 6.21 -3.83
C TYR A 151 6.56 5.16 -3.21
N LEU A 152 7.11 3.95 -3.01
CA LEU A 152 6.43 2.80 -2.41
C LEU A 152 7.01 2.52 -1.01
N PRO A 153 6.32 2.89 0.06
CA PRO A 153 6.77 2.58 1.43
C PRO A 153 6.50 1.12 1.86
N GLY A 154 5.81 0.31 1.03
CA GLY A 154 5.40 -1.06 1.34
C GLY A 154 3.99 -1.16 1.96
N TYR A 155 3.25 -0.07 2.00
CA TYR A 155 1.88 0.01 2.49
C TYR A 155 1.08 1.10 1.74
N PRO A 156 -0.27 1.15 1.84
CA PRO A 156 -1.09 2.21 1.28
C PRO A 156 -0.71 3.59 1.86
N ALA A 157 -0.26 4.53 1.01
CA ALA A 157 0.26 5.83 1.46
C ALA A 157 -0.09 7.00 0.53
N SER A 158 -0.84 6.78 -0.56
CA SER A 158 -1.18 7.83 -1.50
C SER A 158 -2.43 8.64 -1.08
N HIS A 159 -2.79 9.63 -1.87
CA HIS A 159 -4.05 10.39 -1.75
C HIS A 159 -5.17 9.83 -2.66
N GLY A 160 -5.10 8.52 -2.99
CA GLY A 160 -6.10 7.83 -3.83
C GLY A 160 -5.53 7.32 -5.15
N CYS A 161 -4.41 7.85 -5.63
CA CYS A 161 -3.70 7.31 -6.80
C CYS A 161 -2.99 5.99 -6.48
N ILE A 162 -2.53 5.32 -7.52
CA ILE A 162 -1.83 4.04 -7.45
C ILE A 162 -0.38 4.29 -7.86
N ARG A 163 0.53 4.33 -6.89
CA ARG A 163 1.97 4.50 -7.11
C ARG A 163 2.60 3.19 -7.51
N MET A 164 3.54 3.24 -8.45
CA MET A 164 4.26 2.09 -9.01
C MET A 164 5.77 2.37 -9.04
N PRO A 165 6.64 1.34 -9.09
CA PRO A 165 8.04 1.52 -9.44
C PRO A 165 8.16 2.14 -10.84
N GLY A 166 9.14 3.02 -11.06
CA GLY A 166 9.28 3.77 -12.32
C GLY A 166 9.31 2.89 -13.56
N PHE A 167 10.06 1.77 -13.54
CA PHE A 167 10.13 0.86 -14.68
C PHE A 167 8.80 0.17 -14.98
N MET A 168 7.98 -0.13 -13.96
CA MET A 168 6.64 -0.69 -14.15
C MET A 168 5.64 0.35 -14.64
N ALA A 169 5.69 1.56 -14.09
CA ALA A 169 4.86 2.68 -14.56
C ALA A 169 5.14 2.97 -16.04
N ALA A 170 6.41 2.98 -16.45
CA ALA A 170 6.81 3.12 -17.84
C ALA A 170 6.30 1.95 -18.71
N ALA A 171 6.51 0.68 -18.26
CA ALA A 171 6.05 -0.49 -18.97
C ALA A 171 4.52 -0.48 -19.17
N PHE A 172 3.75 -0.20 -18.13
CA PHE A 172 2.29 -0.10 -18.22
C PHE A 172 1.89 1.04 -19.17
N TYR A 173 2.47 2.24 -18.98
CA TYR A 173 2.18 3.43 -19.78
C TYR A 173 2.38 3.17 -21.28
N HIS A 174 3.47 2.54 -21.69
CA HIS A 174 3.76 2.29 -23.10
C HIS A 174 2.90 1.17 -23.71
N ASN A 175 2.27 0.33 -22.87
CA ASN A 175 1.49 -0.82 -23.31
C ASN A 175 -0.04 -0.64 -23.16
N VAL A 176 -0.53 0.47 -22.55
CA VAL A 176 -1.95 0.80 -22.51
C VAL A 176 -2.30 1.92 -23.50
N SER A 177 -3.57 1.98 -23.87
CA SER A 177 -4.18 3.10 -24.61
C SER A 177 -5.37 3.64 -23.84
N VAL A 178 -5.82 4.84 -24.18
CA VAL A 178 -7.14 5.31 -23.74
C VAL A 178 -8.18 4.28 -24.18
N GLY A 179 -9.07 3.89 -23.26
CA GLY A 179 -10.03 2.80 -23.44
C GLY A 179 -9.56 1.44 -22.90
N THR A 180 -8.28 1.26 -22.51
CA THR A 180 -7.81 0.01 -21.88
C THR A 180 -8.60 -0.27 -20.59
N PRO A 181 -9.21 -1.48 -20.44
CA PRO A 181 -9.94 -1.86 -19.24
C PRO A 181 -9.04 -1.93 -18.00
N VAL A 182 -9.57 -1.44 -16.86
CA VAL A 182 -8.93 -1.50 -15.56
C VAL A 182 -9.96 -1.95 -14.53
N THR A 183 -9.68 -3.02 -13.80
CA THR A 183 -10.49 -3.48 -12.66
C THR A 183 -9.71 -3.24 -11.37
N ILE A 184 -10.33 -2.58 -10.39
CA ILE A 184 -9.76 -2.32 -9.06
C ILE A 184 -10.61 -3.07 -8.03
N GLU A 185 -10.00 -4.04 -7.38
CA GLU A 185 -10.60 -4.92 -6.38
C GLU A 185 -10.10 -4.54 -4.97
N PRO A 186 -10.88 -4.82 -3.92
CA PRO A 186 -10.45 -4.63 -2.53
C PRO A 186 -9.18 -5.34 -2.15
#